data_56295144a4c539679a28166a504ec3bb
#
_entry.id   56295144a4c539679a28166a504ec3bb
#
_cell.length_a   1.000
_cell.length_b   1.000
_cell.length_c   1.000
_cell.angle_alpha   90.00
_cell.angle_beta   90.00
_cell.angle_gamma   90.00
#
_symmetry.space_group_name_H-M   'P 1'
#
loop_
_entity.id
_entity.type
_entity.pdbx_description
1 polymer ?
#
loop_
_entity_poly.entity_id
_entity_poly.type
_entity_poly.pdbx_seq_one_letter_code
_entity_poly.pdbx_strand_id
1 'polypeptide(L)'
;MILQVGTAATTAIGQRNPVAIGFFFAFISITLGITYWAAGRTKTTEQFYAAGRSVTAAQNGWALAGDYMSAASFLGIAGLVSTTGFDGLIYSTGWLVGWPVVLFLIAEPLRNMGRYTFADVVALHREQKPIRVAAAIGTLSTVTFYLIAQMVGAGGLIKLMFGLSYETAVVIVGSVMILYVLLGGMIATTWVQIVKAILLMSGAFLLAIMVLMKFGMSPTALFAAAAAKYGDGVLSPGKLVANPLDTISLGMALMFGTAGLPHILMRFFTVPDAKAARKSVFYATGLIGGFYLLTFILGFGAMVLVGPDAIRAVDKGGNMAAPLLAEVLGGTPFLGFIAAVAFATILAVVAGLTLSGAAALSHDLWVNVVRDGHAGADEQLRIARGATVVLGVVAIALGITFKGQNVAFMVSLAFAIAASGNFPALCLGVFWRRATTMGLLASMVVGTVTTLALIYLSPTIQIDILKHESAWFPLKNPALVTIPLSFAVGMVVSLLTRRRGAAEIASFEQRERQMLWGDKRQA
;
A
#
# COMPACT_ATOMS: atom_id res chain seq x y z
N MET A 1 -38.33 -11.90 10.56
CA MET A 1 -38.11 -11.20 9.27
C MET A 1 -36.61 -10.98 8.93
N ILE A 2 -35.68 -11.20 9.85
CA ILE A 2 -34.22 -11.04 9.63
C ILE A 2 -33.55 -12.30 9.03
N LEU A 3 -34.16 -13.48 9.16
CA LEU A 3 -33.59 -14.76 8.69
C LEU A 3 -33.77 -15.08 7.19
N GLN A 4 -34.64 -14.34 6.47
CA GLN A 4 -34.89 -14.58 5.03
C GLN A 4 -34.05 -13.72 4.08
N VAL A 5 -33.36 -12.68 4.58
CA VAL A 5 -32.54 -11.79 3.74
C VAL A 5 -31.18 -12.45 3.36
N GLY A 6 -30.66 -13.32 4.23
CA GLY A 6 -29.38 -14.00 3.97
C GLY A 6 -29.40 -15.03 2.82
N THR A 7 -30.55 -15.67 2.57
CA THR A 7 -30.68 -16.71 1.53
C THR A 7 -30.90 -16.13 0.13
N ALA A 8 -31.53 -14.98 0.00
CA ALA A 8 -31.73 -14.33 -1.31
C ALA A 8 -30.47 -13.69 -1.87
N ALA A 9 -29.60 -13.14 -1.00
CA ALA A 9 -28.31 -12.56 -1.40
C ALA A 9 -27.31 -13.62 -1.88
N THR A 10 -27.36 -14.84 -1.32
CA THR A 10 -26.44 -15.93 -1.71
C THR A 10 -26.76 -16.57 -3.06
N THR A 11 -27.98 -16.44 -3.58
CA THR A 11 -28.38 -17.01 -4.88
C THR A 11 -27.94 -16.19 -6.10
N ALA A 12 -27.62 -14.91 -5.92
CA ALA A 12 -27.11 -14.04 -7.00
C ALA A 12 -25.59 -14.04 -7.14
N ILE A 13 -24.88 -14.64 -6.18
CA ILE A 13 -23.40 -14.63 -6.12
C ILE A 13 -22.81 -15.52 -7.22
N GLY A 14 -21.97 -14.93 -8.07
CA GLY A 14 -21.33 -15.63 -9.20
C GLY A 14 -22.15 -15.63 -10.49
N GLN A 15 -23.29 -14.92 -10.54
CA GLN A 15 -24.01 -14.64 -11.77
C GLN A 15 -23.54 -13.30 -12.37
N ARG A 16 -23.63 -13.18 -13.71
CA ARG A 16 -23.31 -11.93 -14.40
C ARG A 16 -24.23 -10.82 -13.90
N ASN A 17 -23.63 -9.73 -13.43
CA ASN A 17 -24.36 -8.56 -12.94
C ASN A 17 -24.19 -7.40 -13.94
N PRO A 18 -25.17 -7.18 -14.86
CA PRO A 18 -25.05 -6.16 -15.91
C PRO A 18 -24.88 -4.74 -15.36
N VAL A 19 -25.50 -4.44 -14.21
CA VAL A 19 -25.42 -3.11 -13.57
C VAL A 19 -24.02 -2.89 -12.99
N ALA A 20 -23.46 -3.88 -12.29
CA ALA A 20 -22.09 -3.82 -11.79
C ALA A 20 -21.06 -3.72 -12.92
N ILE A 21 -21.29 -4.45 -14.02
CA ILE A 21 -20.47 -4.40 -15.23
C ILE A 21 -20.55 -3.01 -15.87
N GLY A 22 -21.72 -2.40 -15.94
CA GLY A 22 -21.92 -1.04 -16.43
C GLY A 22 -21.14 0.00 -15.62
N PHE A 23 -21.24 -0.02 -14.30
CA PHE A 23 -20.44 0.84 -13.42
C PHE A 23 -18.93 0.61 -13.59
N PHE A 24 -18.50 -0.66 -13.69
CA PHE A 24 -17.11 -1.02 -13.92
C PHE A 24 -16.56 -0.34 -15.19
N PHE A 25 -17.24 -0.48 -16.33
CA PHE A 25 -16.76 0.16 -17.58
C PHE A 25 -16.86 1.68 -17.53
N ALA A 26 -17.87 2.26 -16.87
CA ALA A 26 -17.96 3.70 -16.67
C ALA A 26 -16.74 4.23 -15.89
N PHE A 27 -16.36 3.60 -14.78
CA PHE A 27 -15.19 4.00 -13.99
C PHE A 27 -13.87 3.79 -14.74
N ILE A 28 -13.71 2.68 -15.45
CA ILE A 28 -12.52 2.48 -16.31
C ILE A 28 -12.43 3.58 -17.35
N SER A 29 -13.52 3.93 -18.01
CA SER A 29 -13.54 5.00 -19.03
C SER A 29 -13.15 6.36 -18.45
N ILE A 30 -13.64 6.70 -17.25
CA ILE A 30 -13.27 7.93 -16.55
C ILE A 30 -11.77 7.93 -16.22
N THR A 31 -11.25 6.84 -15.66
CA THR A 31 -9.84 6.76 -15.28
C THR A 31 -8.91 6.76 -16.50
N LEU A 32 -9.30 6.09 -17.58
CA LEU A 32 -8.57 6.15 -18.86
C LEU A 32 -8.61 7.55 -19.47
N GLY A 33 -9.75 8.25 -19.41
CA GLY A 33 -9.89 9.64 -19.84
C GLY A 33 -8.95 10.58 -19.10
N ILE A 34 -8.87 10.46 -17.77
CA ILE A 34 -7.92 11.22 -16.92
C ILE A 34 -6.48 10.88 -17.31
N THR A 35 -6.17 9.60 -17.49
CA THR A 35 -4.82 9.15 -17.87
C THR A 35 -4.41 9.68 -19.23
N TYR A 36 -5.29 9.61 -20.23
CA TYR A 36 -5.06 10.16 -21.56
C TYR A 36 -4.83 11.69 -21.54
N TRP A 37 -5.68 12.41 -20.81
CA TRP A 37 -5.51 13.85 -20.61
C TRP A 37 -4.18 14.22 -19.93
N ALA A 38 -3.77 13.47 -18.93
CA ALA A 38 -2.53 13.66 -18.20
C ALA A 38 -1.30 13.27 -19.04
N ALA A 39 -1.41 12.20 -19.86
CA ALA A 39 -0.33 11.78 -20.77
C ALA A 39 0.05 12.89 -21.76
N GLY A 40 -0.93 13.65 -22.26
CA GLY A 40 -0.68 14.82 -23.12
C GLY A 40 0.10 15.95 -22.44
N ARG A 41 0.17 15.96 -21.11
CA ARG A 41 0.89 16.95 -20.28
C ARG A 41 2.23 16.45 -19.75
N THR A 42 2.54 15.17 -19.92
CA THR A 42 3.77 14.55 -19.44
C THR A 42 4.79 14.50 -20.57
N LYS A 43 5.63 15.54 -20.67
CA LYS A 43 6.64 15.69 -21.74
C LYS A 43 8.07 15.51 -21.26
N THR A 44 8.33 15.64 -19.96
CA THR A 44 9.68 15.56 -19.38
C THR A 44 9.77 14.45 -18.33
N THR A 45 10.99 13.99 -18.06
CA THR A 45 11.27 13.01 -17.01
C THR A 45 10.80 13.52 -15.63
N GLU A 46 10.95 14.82 -15.34
CA GLU A 46 10.48 15.43 -14.11
C GLU A 46 8.95 15.41 -14.00
N GLN A 47 8.24 15.67 -15.09
CA GLN A 47 6.77 15.55 -15.13
C GLN A 47 6.33 14.09 -14.96
N PHE A 48 7.10 13.14 -15.53
CA PHE A 48 6.79 11.72 -15.43
C PHE A 48 6.97 11.16 -14.01
N TYR A 49 8.06 11.48 -13.29
CA TYR A 49 8.34 10.93 -11.96
C TYR A 49 7.91 11.84 -10.80
N ALA A 50 7.88 13.15 -10.97
CA ALA A 50 7.62 14.12 -9.91
C ALA A 50 6.51 15.15 -10.26
N ALA A 51 5.69 14.90 -11.30
CA ALA A 51 4.61 15.79 -11.73
C ALA A 51 5.05 17.26 -11.92
N GLY A 52 6.33 17.49 -12.30
CA GLY A 52 6.90 18.84 -12.44
C GLY A 52 6.93 19.65 -11.14
N ARG A 53 6.84 19.02 -9.97
CA ARG A 53 6.80 19.63 -8.63
C ARG A 53 5.68 20.69 -8.46
N SER A 54 4.60 20.55 -9.21
CA SER A 54 3.53 21.53 -9.30
C SER A 54 2.28 21.19 -8.47
N VAL A 55 2.28 20.03 -7.79
CA VAL A 55 1.14 19.53 -7.02
C VAL A 55 1.03 20.32 -5.71
N THR A 56 -0.15 20.90 -5.44
CA THR A 56 -0.38 21.61 -4.19
C THR A 56 -0.44 20.67 -2.98
N ALA A 57 -0.23 21.20 -1.77
CA ALA A 57 -0.30 20.42 -0.54
C ALA A 57 -1.65 19.70 -0.36
N ALA A 58 -2.77 20.34 -0.72
CA ALA A 58 -4.10 19.75 -0.63
C ALA A 58 -4.27 18.60 -1.65
N GLN A 59 -3.88 18.83 -2.92
CA GLN A 59 -3.93 17.80 -3.95
C GLN A 59 -3.07 16.59 -3.58
N ASN A 60 -1.85 16.84 -3.08
CA ASN A 60 -0.98 15.76 -2.64
C ASN A 60 -1.53 15.04 -1.39
N GLY A 61 -2.17 15.74 -0.48
CA GLY A 61 -2.86 15.15 0.67
C GLY A 61 -3.98 14.19 0.25
N TRP A 62 -4.83 14.59 -0.69
CA TRP A 62 -5.83 13.72 -1.29
C TRP A 62 -5.22 12.55 -2.08
N ALA A 63 -4.14 12.79 -2.82
CA ALA A 63 -3.45 11.75 -3.57
C ALA A 63 -2.78 10.72 -2.64
N LEU A 64 -2.12 11.18 -1.56
CA LEU A 64 -1.56 10.32 -0.51
C LEU A 64 -2.66 9.49 0.17
N ALA A 65 -3.77 10.13 0.55
CA ALA A 65 -4.93 9.43 1.11
C ALA A 65 -5.46 8.40 0.10
N GLY A 66 -5.54 8.76 -1.18
CA GLY A 66 -5.92 7.85 -2.25
C GLY A 66 -4.98 6.65 -2.37
N ASP A 67 -3.68 6.84 -2.38
CA ASP A 67 -2.71 5.73 -2.43
C ASP A 67 -2.85 4.79 -1.23
N TYR A 68 -3.15 5.36 -0.06
CA TYR A 68 -3.20 4.62 1.20
C TYR A 68 -4.54 3.95 1.46
N MET A 69 -5.66 4.60 1.14
CA MET A 69 -7.01 4.02 1.14
C MET A 69 -7.16 3.05 -0.04
N SER A 70 -6.48 1.91 0.05
CA SER A 70 -6.39 0.86 -0.98
C SER A 70 -7.47 -0.22 -0.78
N ALA A 71 -7.45 -1.24 -1.63
CA ALA A 71 -8.25 -2.45 -1.42
C ALA A 71 -7.99 -3.10 -0.06
N ALA A 72 -6.75 -3.04 0.44
CA ALA A 72 -6.42 -3.54 1.76
C ALA A 72 -7.18 -2.80 2.87
N SER A 73 -7.24 -1.47 2.79
CA SER A 73 -7.95 -0.65 3.76
C SER A 73 -9.46 -0.81 3.67
N PHE A 74 -10.02 -0.90 2.46
CA PHE A 74 -11.47 -0.98 2.27
C PHE A 74 -12.00 -2.41 2.37
N LEU A 75 -11.48 -3.32 1.52
CA LEU A 75 -11.96 -4.69 1.47
C LEU A 75 -11.35 -5.54 2.59
N GLY A 76 -10.03 -5.40 2.79
CA GLY A 76 -9.27 -6.23 3.71
C GLY A 76 -9.64 -5.96 5.18
N ILE A 77 -9.66 -4.69 5.63
CA ILE A 77 -10.02 -4.36 7.02
C ILE A 77 -11.48 -4.69 7.30
N ALA A 78 -12.42 -4.26 6.43
CA ALA A 78 -13.83 -4.60 6.61
C ALA A 78 -14.05 -6.12 6.67
N GLY A 79 -13.30 -6.89 5.87
CA GLY A 79 -13.29 -8.34 5.90
C GLY A 79 -12.79 -8.93 7.21
N LEU A 80 -11.66 -8.45 7.70
CA LEU A 80 -11.10 -8.91 8.99
C LEU A 80 -12.03 -8.56 10.15
N VAL A 81 -12.53 -7.33 10.22
CA VAL A 81 -13.47 -6.92 11.28
C VAL A 81 -14.75 -7.77 11.20
N SER A 82 -15.27 -8.04 9.99
CA SER A 82 -16.48 -8.86 9.84
C SER A 82 -16.33 -10.31 10.29
N THR A 83 -15.11 -10.84 10.27
CA THR A 83 -14.83 -12.25 10.59
C THR A 83 -14.16 -12.47 11.95
N THR A 84 -13.46 -11.46 12.49
CA THR A 84 -12.71 -11.56 13.74
C THR A 84 -13.08 -10.50 14.77
N GLY A 85 -13.88 -9.50 14.41
CA GLY A 85 -14.29 -8.42 15.30
C GLY A 85 -13.16 -7.41 15.55
N PHE A 86 -12.97 -7.07 16.82
CA PHE A 86 -12.05 -6.02 17.29
C PHE A 86 -10.62 -6.15 16.72
N ASP A 87 -10.08 -7.34 16.65
CA ASP A 87 -8.72 -7.56 16.18
C ASP A 87 -8.46 -7.08 14.76
N GLY A 88 -9.49 -7.03 13.90
CA GLY A 88 -9.35 -6.47 12.56
C GLY A 88 -8.93 -5.00 12.56
N LEU A 89 -9.13 -4.28 13.67
CA LEU A 89 -8.73 -2.87 13.85
C LEU A 89 -7.23 -2.67 14.04
N ILE A 90 -6.47 -3.71 14.38
CA ILE A 90 -5.02 -3.64 14.48
C ILE A 90 -4.42 -3.07 13.19
N TYR A 91 -5.01 -3.43 12.04
CA TYR A 91 -4.56 -2.93 10.74
C TYR A 91 -4.81 -1.43 10.58
N SER A 92 -6.02 -0.96 10.86
CA SER A 92 -6.34 0.48 10.73
C SER A 92 -5.53 1.32 11.71
N THR A 93 -5.42 0.88 12.97
CA THR A 93 -4.63 1.60 13.99
C THR A 93 -3.15 1.59 13.63
N GLY A 94 -2.57 0.43 13.31
CA GLY A 94 -1.15 0.31 12.97
C GLY A 94 -0.76 1.16 11.76
N TRP A 95 -1.59 1.17 10.72
CA TRP A 95 -1.36 2.03 9.55
C TRP A 95 -1.51 3.51 9.86
N LEU A 96 -2.49 3.91 10.67
CA LEU A 96 -2.70 5.32 11.02
C LEU A 96 -1.55 5.89 11.84
N VAL A 97 -1.03 5.14 12.81
CA VAL A 97 0.09 5.57 13.70
C VAL A 97 1.41 5.73 12.93
N GLY A 98 1.54 5.18 11.73
CA GLY A 98 2.70 5.40 10.87
C GLY A 98 2.78 6.82 10.30
N TRP A 99 1.65 7.51 10.14
CA TRP A 99 1.60 8.85 9.56
C TRP A 99 2.27 9.94 10.41
N PRO A 100 2.17 9.98 11.75
CA PRO A 100 3.01 10.82 12.59
C PRO A 100 4.51 10.62 12.35
N VAL A 101 4.99 9.39 12.16
CA VAL A 101 6.41 9.12 11.83
C VAL A 101 6.77 9.79 10.50
N VAL A 102 5.93 9.66 9.48
CA VAL A 102 6.12 10.31 8.18
C VAL A 102 6.08 11.83 8.31
N LEU A 103 5.13 12.37 9.08
CA LEU A 103 4.94 13.80 9.28
C LEU A 103 6.17 14.49 9.90
N PHE A 104 6.71 13.89 10.97
CA PHE A 104 7.77 14.52 11.76
C PHE A 104 9.17 14.18 11.30
N LEU A 105 9.38 12.98 10.70
CA LEU A 105 10.73 12.52 10.39
C LEU A 105 11.04 12.45 8.88
N ILE A 106 10.04 12.26 8.02
CA ILE A 106 10.30 11.82 6.65
C ILE A 106 9.97 12.88 5.60
N ALA A 107 8.81 13.53 5.68
CA ALA A 107 8.28 14.34 4.58
C ALA A 107 9.18 15.51 4.17
N GLU A 108 9.64 16.31 5.13
CA GLU A 108 10.49 17.47 4.86
C GLU A 108 11.90 17.07 4.41
N PRO A 109 12.63 16.19 5.13
CA PRO A 109 13.93 15.72 4.68
C PRO A 109 13.92 15.11 3.27
N LEU A 110 12.94 14.25 2.98
CA LEU A 110 12.83 13.68 1.64
C LEU A 110 12.68 14.75 0.57
N ARG A 111 11.75 15.69 0.77
CA ARG A 111 11.50 16.74 -0.21
C ARG A 111 12.72 17.63 -0.45
N ASN A 112 13.49 17.90 0.60
CA ASN A 112 14.68 18.74 0.52
C ASN A 112 15.91 18.04 -0.07
N MET A 113 16.05 16.73 0.12
CA MET A 113 17.26 15.98 -0.23
C MET A 113 17.13 15.13 -1.50
N GLY A 114 15.91 14.71 -1.87
CA GLY A 114 15.69 13.78 -2.96
C GLY A 114 15.19 14.42 -4.26
N ARG A 115 15.16 13.61 -5.31
CA ARG A 115 14.72 14.03 -6.64
C ARG A 115 13.52 13.24 -7.14
N TYR A 116 13.61 11.90 -7.20
CA TYR A 116 12.57 11.01 -7.72
C TYR A 116 12.30 9.80 -6.84
N THR A 117 13.33 9.25 -6.19
CA THR A 117 13.24 8.04 -5.38
C THR A 117 13.85 8.26 -4.00
N PHE A 118 13.50 7.40 -3.03
CA PHE A 118 14.15 7.48 -1.72
C PHE A 118 15.65 7.11 -1.80
N ALA A 119 16.06 6.36 -2.83
CA ALA A 119 17.45 6.05 -3.08
C ALA A 119 18.30 7.32 -3.33
N ASP A 120 17.72 8.35 -3.95
CA ASP A 120 18.40 9.64 -4.12
C ASP A 120 18.78 10.27 -2.78
N VAL A 121 17.94 10.12 -1.76
CA VAL A 121 18.17 10.64 -0.41
C VAL A 121 19.24 9.85 0.33
N VAL A 122 19.13 8.51 0.30
CA VAL A 122 20.06 7.63 1.01
C VAL A 122 21.46 7.67 0.36
N ALA A 123 21.54 7.80 -0.96
CA ALA A 123 22.79 7.86 -1.72
C ALA A 123 23.41 9.27 -1.77
N LEU A 124 22.72 10.30 -1.26
CA LEU A 124 23.20 11.69 -1.32
C LEU A 124 24.57 11.86 -0.63
N HIS A 125 25.56 12.37 -1.38
CA HIS A 125 26.97 12.53 -0.93
C HIS A 125 27.61 11.22 -0.44
N ARG A 126 27.26 10.07 -1.05
CA ARG A 126 27.82 8.74 -0.78
C ARG A 126 28.14 8.01 -2.09
N GLU A 127 28.70 6.82 -1.99
CA GLU A 127 28.89 5.94 -3.15
C GLU A 127 27.51 5.51 -3.70
N GLN A 128 27.18 5.98 -4.90
CA GLN A 128 25.85 5.88 -5.47
C GLN A 128 25.45 4.44 -5.82
N LYS A 129 26.34 3.71 -6.53
CA LYS A 129 26.00 2.41 -7.13
C LYS A 129 25.53 1.35 -6.12
N PRO A 130 26.29 1.03 -5.03
CA PRO A 130 25.89 -0.03 -4.11
C PRO A 130 24.58 0.30 -3.38
N ILE A 131 24.39 1.55 -2.98
CA ILE A 131 23.17 2.00 -2.30
C ILE A 131 21.96 1.90 -3.23
N ARG A 132 22.08 2.35 -4.49
CA ARG A 132 20.97 2.30 -5.46
C ARG A 132 20.58 0.86 -5.81
N VAL A 133 21.53 -0.05 -5.91
CA VAL A 133 21.24 -1.48 -6.13
C VAL A 133 20.42 -2.06 -4.97
N ALA A 134 20.89 -1.84 -3.73
CA ALA A 134 20.17 -2.34 -2.55
C ALA A 134 18.79 -1.70 -2.39
N ALA A 135 18.67 -0.39 -2.60
CA ALA A 135 17.40 0.33 -2.54
C ALA A 135 16.42 -0.14 -3.63
N ALA A 136 16.91 -0.42 -4.85
CA ALA A 136 16.08 -0.96 -5.91
C ALA A 136 15.56 -2.36 -5.58
N ILE A 137 16.39 -3.24 -5.03
CA ILE A 137 15.97 -4.58 -4.57
C ILE A 137 14.89 -4.47 -3.48
N GLY A 138 15.09 -3.62 -2.48
CA GLY A 138 14.09 -3.36 -1.43
C GLY A 138 12.78 -2.80 -1.98
N THR A 139 12.86 -1.85 -2.92
CA THR A 139 11.71 -1.28 -3.63
C THR A 139 10.95 -2.34 -4.41
N LEU A 140 11.64 -3.12 -5.24
CA LEU A 140 11.02 -4.16 -6.08
C LEU A 140 10.37 -5.24 -5.23
N SER A 141 11.02 -5.67 -4.15
CA SER A 141 10.44 -6.64 -3.22
C SER A 141 9.15 -6.11 -2.58
N THR A 142 9.18 -4.89 -2.05
CA THR A 142 8.02 -4.23 -1.44
C THR A 142 6.86 -4.07 -2.45
N VAL A 143 7.16 -3.57 -3.65
CA VAL A 143 6.18 -3.35 -4.73
C VAL A 143 5.56 -4.67 -5.16
N THR A 144 6.35 -5.72 -5.35
CA THR A 144 5.87 -7.03 -5.77
C THR A 144 4.87 -7.61 -4.76
N PHE A 145 5.20 -7.63 -3.46
CA PHE A 145 4.30 -8.12 -2.43
C PHE A 145 3.01 -7.29 -2.34
N TYR A 146 3.10 -5.99 -2.52
CA TYR A 146 1.91 -5.15 -2.51
C TYR A 146 1.04 -5.37 -3.76
N LEU A 147 1.66 -5.55 -4.94
CA LEU A 147 0.94 -5.88 -6.18
C LEU A 147 0.21 -7.22 -6.08
N ILE A 148 0.79 -8.25 -5.45
CA ILE A 148 0.12 -9.53 -5.18
C ILE A 148 -1.19 -9.29 -4.45
N ALA A 149 -1.17 -8.50 -3.38
CA ALA A 149 -2.37 -8.19 -2.60
C ALA A 149 -3.45 -7.49 -3.45
N GLN A 150 -3.05 -6.56 -4.33
CA GLN A 150 -3.99 -5.90 -5.25
C GLN A 150 -4.60 -6.89 -6.25
N MET A 151 -3.82 -7.84 -6.77
CA MET A 151 -4.32 -8.90 -7.67
C MET A 151 -5.32 -9.81 -6.97
N VAL A 152 -5.06 -10.18 -5.71
CA VAL A 152 -6.00 -10.99 -4.90
C VAL A 152 -7.35 -10.26 -4.74
N GLY A 153 -7.33 -8.99 -4.38
CA GLY A 153 -8.56 -8.19 -4.25
C GLY A 153 -9.31 -8.03 -5.58
N ALA A 154 -8.59 -7.74 -6.66
CA ALA A 154 -9.16 -7.55 -7.98
C ALA A 154 -9.77 -8.84 -8.54
N GLY A 155 -9.09 -9.98 -8.39
CA GLY A 155 -9.60 -11.29 -8.81
C GLY A 155 -10.91 -11.64 -8.12
N GLY A 156 -11.03 -11.37 -6.81
CA GLY A 156 -12.27 -11.57 -6.05
C GLY A 156 -13.42 -10.70 -6.56
N LEU A 157 -13.17 -9.41 -6.79
CA LEU A 157 -14.21 -8.48 -7.30
C LEU A 157 -14.70 -8.85 -8.69
N ILE A 158 -13.81 -9.17 -9.62
CA ILE A 158 -14.19 -9.55 -10.98
C ILE A 158 -14.95 -10.89 -10.98
N LYS A 159 -14.51 -11.86 -10.17
CA LYS A 159 -15.28 -13.08 -9.96
C LYS A 159 -16.70 -12.79 -9.49
N LEU A 160 -16.84 -11.86 -8.51
CA LEU A 160 -18.16 -11.49 -7.97
C LEU A 160 -19.06 -10.81 -9.01
N MET A 161 -18.50 -9.89 -9.82
CA MET A 161 -19.28 -9.10 -10.79
C MET A 161 -19.57 -9.82 -12.10
N PHE A 162 -18.62 -10.60 -12.62
CA PHE A 162 -18.68 -11.20 -13.96
C PHE A 162 -18.98 -12.71 -13.96
N GLY A 163 -18.93 -13.37 -12.79
CA GLY A 163 -19.09 -14.83 -12.69
C GLY A 163 -17.95 -15.63 -13.33
N LEU A 164 -16.78 -15.04 -13.54
CA LEU A 164 -15.60 -15.70 -14.12
C LEU A 164 -14.85 -16.54 -13.07
N SER A 165 -14.02 -17.49 -13.54
CA SER A 165 -13.08 -18.14 -12.64
C SER A 165 -12.08 -17.12 -12.08
N TYR A 166 -11.57 -17.35 -10.86
CA TYR A 166 -10.63 -16.44 -10.22
C TYR A 166 -9.38 -16.22 -11.07
N GLU A 167 -8.82 -17.28 -11.61
CA GLU A 167 -7.60 -17.27 -12.42
C GLU A 167 -7.80 -16.42 -13.70
N THR A 168 -8.90 -16.63 -14.40
CA THR A 168 -9.28 -15.83 -15.59
C THR A 168 -9.45 -14.36 -15.21
N ALA A 169 -10.11 -14.10 -14.09
CA ALA A 169 -10.30 -12.74 -13.57
C ALA A 169 -8.96 -12.03 -13.32
N VAL A 170 -8.01 -12.70 -12.63
CA VAL A 170 -6.68 -12.14 -12.34
C VAL A 170 -5.89 -11.84 -13.62
N VAL A 171 -5.93 -12.74 -14.62
CA VAL A 171 -5.24 -12.53 -15.89
C VAL A 171 -5.81 -11.33 -16.65
N ILE A 172 -7.14 -11.24 -16.76
CA ILE A 172 -7.81 -10.10 -17.44
C ILE A 172 -7.46 -8.80 -16.75
N VAL A 173 -7.64 -8.74 -15.42
CA VAL A 173 -7.37 -7.54 -14.64
C VAL A 173 -5.92 -7.12 -14.73
N GLY A 174 -5.00 -8.06 -14.56
CA GLY A 174 -3.57 -7.77 -14.64
C GLY A 174 -3.16 -7.26 -16.02
N SER A 175 -3.74 -7.80 -17.10
CA SER A 175 -3.51 -7.32 -18.46
C SER A 175 -4.01 -5.88 -18.65
N VAL A 176 -5.23 -5.57 -18.19
CA VAL A 176 -5.79 -4.21 -18.20
C VAL A 176 -4.93 -3.25 -17.38
N MET A 177 -4.45 -3.68 -16.23
CA MET A 177 -3.57 -2.88 -15.37
C MET A 177 -2.23 -2.57 -16.03
N ILE A 178 -1.60 -3.53 -16.69
CA ILE A 178 -0.35 -3.31 -17.44
C ILE A 178 -0.58 -2.24 -18.53
N LEU A 179 -1.64 -2.39 -19.32
CA LEU A 179 -1.98 -1.41 -20.37
C LEU A 179 -2.22 -0.01 -19.81
N TYR A 180 -2.95 0.08 -18.71
CA TYR A 180 -3.26 1.34 -18.04
C TYR A 180 -1.98 2.06 -17.54
N VAL A 181 -1.07 1.32 -16.90
CA VAL A 181 0.17 1.90 -16.33
C VAL A 181 1.13 2.36 -17.42
N LEU A 182 1.19 1.67 -18.56
CA LEU A 182 2.06 2.05 -19.69
C LEU A 182 1.77 3.45 -20.24
N LEU A 183 0.53 3.93 -20.09
CA LEU A 183 0.09 5.25 -20.58
C LEU A 183 0.26 6.36 -19.54
N GLY A 184 0.38 6.00 -18.25
CA GLY A 184 0.39 6.95 -17.13
C GLY A 184 1.79 7.40 -16.71
N GLY A 185 1.82 8.51 -15.93
CA GLY A 185 2.99 9.01 -15.20
C GLY A 185 2.49 9.64 -13.90
N MET A 186 3.33 10.34 -13.15
CA MET A 186 2.96 10.88 -11.83
C MET A 186 1.81 11.88 -11.87
N ILE A 187 1.65 12.65 -12.98
CA ILE A 187 0.49 13.55 -13.16
C ILE A 187 -0.81 12.73 -13.21
N ALA A 188 -0.83 11.69 -14.04
CA ALA A 188 -1.99 10.82 -14.19
C ALA A 188 -2.34 10.14 -12.87
N THR A 189 -1.34 9.51 -12.22
CA THR A 189 -1.55 8.82 -10.94
C THR A 189 -2.06 9.78 -9.86
N THR A 190 -1.59 11.03 -9.81
CA THR A 190 -2.06 12.02 -8.85
C THR A 190 -3.55 12.30 -9.00
N TRP A 191 -4.02 12.63 -10.20
CA TRP A 191 -5.42 12.95 -10.43
C TRP A 191 -6.35 11.75 -10.27
N VAL A 192 -5.92 10.57 -10.75
CA VAL A 192 -6.69 9.34 -10.56
C VAL A 192 -6.82 9.00 -9.08
N GLN A 193 -5.76 9.17 -8.28
CA GLN A 193 -5.82 8.96 -6.83
C GLN A 193 -6.76 9.94 -6.12
N ILE A 194 -6.78 11.21 -6.52
CA ILE A 194 -7.70 12.21 -5.97
C ILE A 194 -9.15 11.82 -6.24
N VAL A 195 -9.50 11.56 -7.51
CA VAL A 195 -10.87 11.19 -7.90
C VAL A 195 -11.31 9.91 -7.18
N LYS A 196 -10.46 8.90 -7.18
CA LYS A 196 -10.70 7.65 -6.47
C LYS A 196 -10.91 7.85 -4.97
N ALA A 197 -10.07 8.68 -4.32
CA ALA A 197 -10.18 8.93 -2.89
C ALA A 197 -11.53 9.56 -2.53
N ILE A 198 -12.00 10.51 -3.33
CA ILE A 198 -13.31 11.14 -3.17
C ILE A 198 -14.43 10.10 -3.32
N LEU A 199 -14.37 9.28 -4.38
CA LEU A 199 -15.38 8.27 -4.64
C LEU A 199 -15.42 7.19 -3.56
N LEU A 200 -14.24 6.71 -3.13
CA LEU A 200 -14.15 5.70 -2.08
C LEU A 200 -14.65 6.21 -0.73
N MET A 201 -14.25 7.43 -0.36
CA MET A 201 -14.71 8.07 0.88
C MET A 201 -16.23 8.26 0.86
N SER A 202 -16.77 8.77 -0.25
CA SER A 202 -18.23 8.98 -0.41
C SER A 202 -19.00 7.66 -0.37
N GLY A 203 -18.51 6.62 -1.06
CA GLY A 203 -19.11 5.29 -1.08
C GLY A 203 -19.09 4.64 0.30
N ALA A 204 -17.96 4.69 1.00
CA ALA A 204 -17.80 4.16 2.35
C ALA A 204 -18.68 4.92 3.37
N PHE A 205 -18.76 6.24 3.25
CA PHE A 205 -19.61 7.09 4.09
C PHE A 205 -21.09 6.78 3.90
N LEU A 206 -21.55 6.69 2.65
CA LEU A 206 -22.94 6.33 2.35
C LEU A 206 -23.27 4.94 2.89
N LEU A 207 -22.41 3.95 2.66
CA LEU A 207 -22.59 2.60 3.15
C LEU A 207 -22.63 2.55 4.69
N ALA A 208 -21.75 3.31 5.37
CA ALA A 208 -21.75 3.40 6.83
C ALA A 208 -23.02 4.04 7.39
N ILE A 209 -23.54 5.11 6.75
CA ILE A 209 -24.84 5.70 7.12
C ILE A 209 -25.94 4.66 6.96
N MET A 210 -26.01 3.93 5.84
CA MET A 210 -27.04 2.90 5.62
C MET A 210 -26.97 1.80 6.68
N VAL A 211 -25.77 1.40 7.11
CA VAL A 211 -25.60 0.49 8.25
C VAL A 211 -26.18 1.11 9.51
N LEU A 212 -25.75 2.33 9.88
CA LEU A 212 -26.20 2.97 11.12
C LEU A 212 -27.71 3.22 11.16
N MET A 213 -28.34 3.51 10.01
CA MET A 213 -29.81 3.63 9.93
C MET A 213 -30.53 2.35 10.37
N LYS A 214 -29.96 1.15 10.16
CA LYS A 214 -30.53 -0.12 10.65
C LYS A 214 -30.44 -0.27 12.17
N PHE A 215 -29.59 0.52 12.83
CA PHE A 215 -29.34 0.50 14.28
C PHE A 215 -29.71 1.83 14.95
N GLY A 216 -30.68 2.58 14.39
CA GLY A 216 -31.16 3.86 14.96
C GLY A 216 -30.07 4.94 15.02
N MET A 217 -29.15 4.97 14.06
CA MET A 217 -27.99 5.89 14.01
C MET A 217 -27.04 5.77 15.21
N SER A 218 -27.05 4.63 15.92
CA SER A 218 -26.22 4.38 17.10
C SER A 218 -25.12 3.35 16.83
N PRO A 219 -23.84 3.73 16.83
CA PRO A 219 -22.74 2.77 16.77
C PRO A 219 -22.74 1.78 17.94
N THR A 220 -23.15 2.21 19.13
CA THR A 220 -23.23 1.34 20.31
C THR A 220 -24.29 0.25 20.14
N ALA A 221 -25.43 0.56 19.47
CA ALA A 221 -26.46 -0.43 19.15
C ALA A 221 -25.94 -1.47 18.13
N LEU A 222 -25.12 -1.05 17.15
CA LEU A 222 -24.46 -1.95 16.23
C LEU A 222 -23.51 -2.92 16.95
N PHE A 223 -22.68 -2.42 17.87
CA PHE A 223 -21.72 -3.25 18.62
C PHE A 223 -22.44 -4.19 19.58
N ALA A 224 -23.50 -3.71 20.26
CA ALA A 224 -24.33 -4.56 21.11
C ALA A 224 -25.01 -5.68 20.31
N ALA A 225 -25.50 -5.40 19.08
CA ALA A 225 -26.04 -6.42 18.20
C ALA A 225 -25.00 -7.45 17.74
N ALA A 226 -23.77 -7.03 17.51
CA ALA A 226 -22.67 -7.94 17.20
C ALA A 226 -22.33 -8.85 18.39
N ALA A 227 -22.21 -8.29 19.59
CA ALA A 227 -21.96 -9.03 20.83
C ALA A 227 -23.11 -10.01 21.14
N ALA A 228 -24.36 -9.58 21.02
CA ALA A 228 -25.52 -10.43 21.24
C ALA A 228 -25.58 -11.63 20.26
N LYS A 229 -25.13 -11.44 19.00
CA LYS A 229 -25.19 -12.48 17.97
C LYS A 229 -23.97 -13.44 18.02
N TYR A 230 -22.78 -12.94 18.36
CA TYR A 230 -21.51 -13.68 18.22
C TYR A 230 -20.70 -13.75 19.53
N GLY A 231 -21.27 -13.28 20.65
CA GLY A 231 -20.63 -13.22 21.97
C GLY A 231 -19.74 -11.99 22.15
N ASP A 232 -19.53 -11.60 23.43
CA ASP A 232 -18.75 -10.39 23.79
C ASP A 232 -17.30 -10.41 23.29
N GLY A 233 -16.75 -11.60 23.05
CA GLY A 233 -15.40 -11.77 22.51
C GLY A 233 -15.18 -11.13 21.14
N VAL A 234 -16.25 -10.72 20.38
CA VAL A 234 -16.05 -9.98 19.12
C VAL A 234 -15.66 -8.51 19.35
N LEU A 235 -15.87 -8.00 20.55
CA LEU A 235 -15.50 -6.65 20.98
C LEU A 235 -14.18 -6.59 21.75
N SER A 236 -13.49 -7.72 21.90
CA SER A 236 -12.24 -7.83 22.66
C SER A 236 -11.11 -8.43 21.79
N PRO A 237 -9.83 -8.17 22.11
CA PRO A 237 -8.70 -8.73 21.39
C PRO A 237 -8.54 -10.23 21.63
N GLY A 238 -7.81 -10.92 20.73
CA GLY A 238 -7.34 -12.31 20.91
C GLY A 238 -7.95 -13.33 19.93
N LYS A 239 -8.79 -12.92 18.97
CA LYS A 239 -9.34 -13.83 17.95
C LYS A 239 -8.46 -13.99 16.70
N LEU A 240 -7.89 -12.90 16.20
CA LEU A 240 -7.03 -12.91 15.01
C LEU A 240 -5.58 -13.14 15.38
N VAL A 241 -5.12 -12.51 16.45
CA VAL A 241 -3.74 -12.55 16.90
C VAL A 241 -3.71 -13.00 18.36
N ALA A 242 -3.69 -14.31 18.54
CA ALA A 242 -3.60 -14.94 19.88
C ALA A 242 -2.21 -14.80 20.51
N ASN A 243 -1.15 -14.59 19.69
CA ASN A 243 0.22 -14.41 20.15
C ASN A 243 0.54 -12.90 20.27
N PRO A 244 0.80 -12.37 21.48
CA PRO A 244 1.15 -10.96 21.68
C PRO A 244 2.39 -10.50 20.91
N LEU A 245 3.39 -11.37 20.72
CA LEU A 245 4.59 -11.05 19.94
C LEU A 245 4.26 -10.84 18.45
N ASP A 246 3.33 -11.61 17.90
CA ASP A 246 2.89 -11.45 16.51
C ASP A 246 2.08 -10.15 16.35
N THR A 247 1.29 -9.77 17.34
CA THR A 247 0.59 -8.48 17.40
C THR A 247 1.56 -7.30 17.39
N ILE A 248 2.59 -7.35 18.25
CA ILE A 248 3.62 -6.30 18.30
C ILE A 248 4.37 -6.24 16.98
N SER A 249 4.76 -7.40 16.44
CA SER A 249 5.47 -7.52 15.16
C SER A 249 4.66 -6.92 14.01
N LEU A 250 3.38 -7.24 13.93
CA LEU A 250 2.46 -6.67 12.96
C LEU A 250 2.34 -5.14 13.14
N GLY A 251 2.13 -4.66 14.36
CA GLY A 251 2.06 -3.23 14.68
C GLY A 251 3.31 -2.47 14.24
N MET A 252 4.50 -3.02 14.52
CA MET A 252 5.78 -2.44 14.07
C MET A 252 5.89 -2.40 12.54
N ALA A 253 5.50 -3.49 11.86
CA ALA A 253 5.49 -3.52 10.39
C ALA A 253 4.62 -2.41 9.82
N LEU A 254 3.38 -2.28 10.30
CA LEU A 254 2.41 -1.31 9.79
C LEU A 254 2.85 0.13 10.06
N MET A 255 3.33 0.42 11.27
CA MET A 255 3.76 1.75 11.68
C MET A 255 5.01 2.22 10.90
N PHE A 256 6.09 1.45 10.95
CA PHE A 256 7.36 1.85 10.33
C PHE A 256 7.39 1.60 8.82
N GLY A 257 6.63 0.62 8.33
CA GLY A 257 6.48 0.36 6.91
C GLY A 257 5.88 1.55 6.16
N THR A 258 4.93 2.28 6.76
CA THR A 258 4.38 3.51 6.19
C THR A 258 5.47 4.50 5.77
N ALA A 259 6.51 4.64 6.60
CA ALA A 259 7.65 5.53 6.37
C ALA A 259 8.73 4.94 5.44
N GLY A 260 8.58 3.67 5.02
CA GLY A 260 9.49 2.97 4.11
C GLY A 260 8.91 2.63 2.74
N LEU A 261 7.61 2.90 2.49
CA LEU A 261 6.92 2.54 1.24
C LEU A 261 7.37 3.42 0.06
N PRO A 262 7.99 2.85 -0.99
CA PRO A 262 8.58 3.64 -2.07
C PRO A 262 7.59 4.54 -2.80
N HIS A 263 6.38 4.05 -3.12
CA HIS A 263 5.36 4.81 -3.84
C HIS A 263 4.78 5.97 -3.01
N ILE A 264 4.71 5.82 -1.68
CA ILE A 264 4.31 6.92 -0.77
C ILE A 264 5.44 7.96 -0.69
N LEU A 265 6.68 7.52 -0.56
CA LEU A 265 7.84 8.42 -0.48
C LEU A 265 8.01 9.26 -1.74
N MET A 266 7.73 8.71 -2.93
CA MET A 266 7.75 9.44 -4.20
C MET A 266 6.79 10.63 -4.24
N ARG A 267 5.68 10.59 -3.50
CA ARG A 267 4.70 11.69 -3.44
C ARG A 267 5.28 12.98 -2.87
N PHE A 268 6.30 12.90 -2.02
CA PHE A 268 6.94 14.10 -1.45
C PHE A 268 7.78 14.87 -2.47
N PHE A 269 8.16 14.25 -3.58
CA PHE A 269 8.88 14.93 -4.67
C PHE A 269 7.95 15.69 -5.63
N THR A 270 6.63 15.49 -5.56
CA THR A 270 5.66 16.12 -6.45
C THR A 270 5.26 17.55 -6.05
N VAL A 271 5.49 17.92 -4.79
CA VAL A 271 5.14 19.24 -4.24
C VAL A 271 6.28 20.25 -4.37
N PRO A 272 6.00 21.56 -4.36
CA PRO A 272 7.01 22.58 -4.61
C PRO A 272 8.08 22.69 -3.52
N ASP A 273 7.73 22.47 -2.26
CA ASP A 273 8.63 22.69 -1.12
C ASP A 273 8.35 21.75 0.07
N ALA A 274 9.23 21.78 1.08
CA ALA A 274 9.13 20.95 2.29
C ALA A 274 7.88 21.29 3.13
N LYS A 275 7.47 22.56 3.19
CA LYS A 275 6.27 22.98 3.91
C LYS A 275 5.01 22.39 3.28
N ALA A 276 4.95 22.38 1.94
CA ALA A 276 3.87 21.72 1.21
C ALA A 276 3.87 20.21 1.42
N ALA A 277 5.06 19.57 1.47
CA ALA A 277 5.19 18.14 1.78
C ALA A 277 4.61 17.81 3.15
N ARG A 278 5.04 18.51 4.20
CA ARG A 278 4.53 18.35 5.57
C ARG A 278 3.01 18.60 5.67
N LYS A 279 2.53 19.67 5.06
CA LYS A 279 1.10 20.02 5.06
C LYS A 279 0.26 18.97 4.34
N SER A 280 0.78 18.34 3.29
CA SER A 280 0.08 17.25 2.59
C SER A 280 -0.08 16.01 3.46
N VAL A 281 0.90 15.69 4.31
CA VAL A 281 0.80 14.58 5.28
C VAL A 281 -0.29 14.85 6.31
N PHE A 282 -0.38 16.08 6.81
CA PHE A 282 -1.44 16.46 7.75
C PHE A 282 -2.84 16.25 7.16
N TYR A 283 -3.07 16.68 5.91
CA TYR A 283 -4.34 16.42 5.21
C TYR A 283 -4.59 14.93 5.00
N ALA A 284 -3.58 14.19 4.55
CA ALA A 284 -3.69 12.75 4.35
C ALA A 284 -4.05 12.00 5.63
N THR A 285 -3.41 12.35 6.76
CA THR A 285 -3.67 11.72 8.07
C THR A 285 -5.11 11.91 8.52
N GLY A 286 -5.67 13.11 8.36
CA GLY A 286 -7.07 13.39 8.69
C GLY A 286 -8.05 12.60 7.83
N LEU A 287 -7.82 12.54 6.50
CA LEU A 287 -8.66 11.79 5.57
C LEU A 287 -8.61 10.29 5.84
N ILE A 288 -7.41 9.73 6.03
CA ILE A 288 -7.20 8.31 6.31
C ILE A 288 -7.82 7.92 7.66
N GLY A 289 -7.63 8.74 8.70
CA GLY A 289 -8.23 8.50 10.02
C GLY A 289 -9.76 8.47 9.95
N GLY A 290 -10.37 9.45 9.27
CA GLY A 290 -11.82 9.45 9.03
C GLY A 290 -12.30 8.22 8.28
N PHE A 291 -11.57 7.79 7.25
CA PHE A 291 -11.89 6.58 6.49
C PHE A 291 -11.82 5.31 7.36
N TYR A 292 -10.84 5.20 8.24
CA TYR A 292 -10.72 4.04 9.11
C TYR A 292 -11.86 3.91 10.13
N LEU A 293 -12.41 5.03 10.60
CA LEU A 293 -13.64 5.01 11.40
C LEU A 293 -14.82 4.43 10.62
N LEU A 294 -14.92 4.74 9.32
CA LEU A 294 -15.96 4.14 8.47
C LEU A 294 -15.75 2.64 8.29
N THR A 295 -14.53 2.17 8.04
CA THR A 295 -14.27 0.72 7.85
C THR A 295 -14.62 -0.12 9.08
N PHE A 296 -14.55 0.48 10.28
CA PHE A 296 -15.00 -0.12 11.52
C PHE A 296 -16.50 -0.41 11.50
N ILE A 297 -17.30 0.61 11.17
CA ILE A 297 -18.75 0.49 11.03
C ILE A 297 -19.11 -0.53 9.93
N LEU A 298 -18.41 -0.49 8.79
CA LEU A 298 -18.64 -1.42 7.69
C LEU A 298 -18.35 -2.87 8.08
N GLY A 299 -17.27 -3.12 8.79
CA GLY A 299 -16.88 -4.46 9.22
C GLY A 299 -17.90 -5.08 10.19
N PHE A 300 -18.29 -4.35 11.24
CA PHE A 300 -19.32 -4.82 12.17
C PHE A 300 -20.69 -4.87 11.52
N GLY A 301 -21.02 -3.93 10.62
CA GLY A 301 -22.22 -3.97 9.80
C GLY A 301 -22.30 -5.24 8.95
N ALA A 302 -21.21 -5.62 8.28
CA ALA A 302 -21.13 -6.84 7.50
C ALA A 302 -21.23 -8.10 8.41
N MET A 303 -20.59 -8.08 9.60
CA MET A 303 -20.70 -9.16 10.57
C MET A 303 -22.16 -9.43 10.95
N VAL A 304 -22.93 -8.39 11.29
CA VAL A 304 -24.30 -8.54 11.78
C VAL A 304 -25.29 -8.80 10.67
N LEU A 305 -25.20 -8.06 9.55
CA LEU A 305 -26.21 -8.04 8.48
C LEU A 305 -25.98 -9.11 7.41
N VAL A 306 -24.73 -9.46 7.10
CA VAL A 306 -24.37 -10.50 6.13
C VAL A 306 -24.05 -11.80 6.84
N GLY A 307 -23.14 -11.76 7.78
CA GLY A 307 -22.64 -12.90 8.56
C GLY A 307 -21.28 -13.42 8.08
N PRO A 308 -20.38 -13.79 9.03
CA PRO A 308 -19.02 -14.26 8.73
C PRO A 308 -18.98 -15.49 7.80
N ASP A 309 -19.90 -16.44 7.97
CA ASP A 309 -19.92 -17.67 7.19
C ASP A 309 -20.32 -17.43 5.73
N ALA A 310 -21.33 -16.58 5.49
CA ALA A 310 -21.73 -16.18 4.14
C ALA A 310 -20.59 -15.42 3.43
N ILE A 311 -19.88 -14.54 4.13
CA ILE A 311 -18.73 -13.83 3.59
C ILE A 311 -17.61 -14.80 3.20
N ARG A 312 -17.25 -15.75 4.08
CA ARG A 312 -16.20 -16.75 3.85
C ARG A 312 -16.56 -17.74 2.74
N ALA A 313 -17.84 -18.04 2.57
CA ALA A 313 -18.31 -18.92 1.49
C ALA A 313 -18.04 -18.31 0.10
N VAL A 314 -18.11 -16.98 -0.01
CA VAL A 314 -17.80 -16.25 -1.25
C VAL A 314 -16.29 -16.08 -1.45
N ASP A 315 -15.61 -15.64 -0.39
CA ASP A 315 -14.17 -15.41 -0.37
C ASP A 315 -13.58 -15.75 1.00
N LYS A 316 -12.70 -16.75 1.03
CA LYS A 316 -12.06 -17.24 2.29
C LYS A 316 -11.30 -16.13 3.03
N GLY A 317 -10.72 -15.17 2.32
CA GLY A 317 -10.03 -14.01 2.88
C GLY A 317 -10.98 -12.95 3.47
N GLY A 318 -12.28 -13.09 3.25
CA GLY A 318 -13.30 -12.15 3.73
C GLY A 318 -13.34 -10.82 2.97
N ASN A 319 -12.58 -10.66 1.89
CA ASN A 319 -12.45 -9.39 1.17
C ASN A 319 -13.76 -8.90 0.54
N MET A 320 -14.76 -9.76 0.40
CA MET A 320 -16.07 -9.40 -0.18
C MET A 320 -17.07 -8.88 0.86
N ALA A 321 -16.68 -8.65 2.10
CA ALA A 321 -17.57 -8.18 3.17
C ALA A 321 -18.27 -6.86 2.83
N ALA A 322 -17.55 -5.83 2.38
CA ALA A 322 -18.13 -4.53 2.03
C ALA A 322 -19.01 -4.59 0.76
N PRO A 323 -18.63 -5.25 -0.34
CA PRO A 323 -19.52 -5.49 -1.49
C PRO A 323 -20.81 -6.23 -1.13
N LEU A 324 -20.74 -7.32 -0.37
CA LEU A 324 -21.93 -8.08 0.07
C LEU A 324 -22.83 -7.26 0.99
N LEU A 325 -22.23 -6.46 1.88
CA LEU A 325 -22.99 -5.52 2.71
C LEU A 325 -23.74 -4.48 1.86
N ALA A 326 -23.10 -3.98 0.80
CA ALA A 326 -23.75 -3.06 -0.13
C ALA A 326 -24.94 -3.71 -0.85
N GLU A 327 -24.83 -4.99 -1.22
CA GLU A 327 -25.93 -5.75 -1.82
C GLU A 327 -27.11 -5.89 -0.85
N VAL A 328 -26.84 -6.25 0.41
CA VAL A 328 -27.89 -6.40 1.44
C VAL A 328 -28.61 -5.07 1.72
N LEU A 329 -27.92 -3.95 1.68
CA LEU A 329 -28.49 -2.65 2.04
C LEU A 329 -29.13 -1.90 0.87
N GLY A 330 -28.56 -1.99 -0.33
CA GLY A 330 -28.99 -1.21 -1.49
C GLY A 330 -29.18 -2.02 -2.77
N GLY A 331 -29.16 -3.36 -2.65
CA GLY A 331 -29.37 -4.27 -3.78
C GLY A 331 -28.24 -4.24 -4.82
N THR A 332 -28.52 -4.87 -5.95
CA THR A 332 -27.59 -5.01 -7.09
C THR A 332 -26.97 -3.70 -7.60
N PRO A 333 -27.70 -2.57 -7.71
CA PRO A 333 -27.11 -1.32 -8.17
C PRO A 333 -26.02 -0.81 -7.21
N PHE A 334 -26.26 -0.92 -5.90
CA PHE A 334 -25.32 -0.43 -4.91
C PHE A 334 -24.11 -1.38 -4.76
N LEU A 335 -24.30 -2.69 -4.86
CA LEU A 335 -23.20 -3.65 -5.03
C LEU A 335 -22.32 -3.24 -6.21
N GLY A 336 -22.93 -2.98 -7.38
CA GLY A 336 -22.21 -2.59 -8.59
C GLY A 336 -21.40 -1.32 -8.41
N PHE A 337 -21.97 -0.30 -7.78
CA PHE A 337 -21.27 0.95 -7.48
C PHE A 337 -20.06 0.71 -6.54
N ILE A 338 -20.26 0.05 -5.41
CA ILE A 338 -19.22 -0.22 -4.41
C ILE A 338 -18.11 -1.11 -4.98
N ALA A 339 -18.45 -2.14 -5.74
CA ALA A 339 -17.48 -3.02 -6.38
C ALA A 339 -16.66 -2.28 -7.45
N ALA A 340 -17.29 -1.41 -8.24
CA ALA A 340 -16.60 -0.60 -9.23
C ALA A 340 -15.65 0.44 -8.60
N VAL A 341 -16.06 1.10 -7.52
CA VAL A 341 -15.22 2.02 -6.73
C VAL A 341 -14.02 1.27 -6.12
N ALA A 342 -14.26 0.08 -5.54
CA ALA A 342 -13.20 -0.76 -5.01
C ALA A 342 -12.21 -1.18 -6.11
N PHE A 343 -12.71 -1.55 -7.29
CA PHE A 343 -11.86 -1.90 -8.44
C PHE A 343 -11.04 -0.71 -8.96
N ALA A 344 -11.67 0.47 -9.12
CA ALA A 344 -10.96 1.71 -9.48
C ALA A 344 -9.86 2.04 -8.46
N THR A 345 -10.11 1.72 -7.19
CA THR A 345 -9.13 1.84 -6.10
C THR A 345 -7.92 0.95 -6.34
N ILE A 346 -8.13 -0.30 -6.73
CA ILE A 346 -7.05 -1.24 -7.04
C ILE A 346 -6.22 -0.73 -8.23
N LEU A 347 -6.88 -0.35 -9.33
CA LEU A 347 -6.19 0.17 -10.52
C LEU A 347 -5.27 1.35 -10.20
N ALA A 348 -5.77 2.31 -9.42
CA ALA A 348 -5.02 3.50 -9.07
C ALA A 348 -3.79 3.19 -8.21
N VAL A 349 -3.92 2.28 -7.22
CA VAL A 349 -2.80 1.87 -6.36
C VAL A 349 -1.76 1.09 -7.15
N VAL A 350 -2.19 0.19 -8.04
CA VAL A 350 -1.27 -0.55 -8.92
C VAL A 350 -0.46 0.42 -9.80
N ALA A 351 -1.08 1.49 -10.30
CA ALA A 351 -0.35 2.50 -11.08
C ALA A 351 0.79 3.15 -10.27
N GLY A 352 0.52 3.56 -9.03
CA GLY A 352 1.53 4.14 -8.13
C GLY A 352 2.65 3.16 -7.78
N LEU A 353 2.29 1.92 -7.44
CA LEU A 353 3.24 0.85 -7.13
C LEU A 353 4.14 0.54 -8.34
N THR A 354 3.54 0.34 -9.49
CA THR A 354 4.28 -0.01 -10.71
C THR A 354 5.17 1.15 -11.16
N LEU A 355 4.71 2.40 -11.03
CA LEU A 355 5.53 3.57 -11.33
C LEU A 355 6.76 3.63 -10.41
N SER A 356 6.62 3.31 -9.13
CA SER A 356 7.76 3.30 -8.21
C SER A 356 8.73 2.15 -8.49
N GLY A 357 8.24 0.97 -8.84
CA GLY A 357 9.08 -0.14 -9.29
C GLY A 357 9.78 0.14 -10.62
N ALA A 358 9.07 0.77 -11.56
CA ALA A 358 9.65 1.21 -12.83
C ALA A 358 10.72 2.30 -12.63
N ALA A 359 10.53 3.22 -11.66
CA ALA A 359 11.54 4.21 -11.29
C ALA A 359 12.79 3.56 -10.70
N ALA A 360 12.64 2.55 -9.83
CA ALA A 360 13.77 1.81 -9.28
C ALA A 360 14.58 1.09 -10.37
N LEU A 361 13.92 0.45 -11.34
CA LEU A 361 14.61 -0.22 -12.44
C LEU A 361 15.22 0.77 -13.45
N SER A 362 14.47 1.81 -13.86
CA SER A 362 14.92 2.72 -14.91
C SER A 362 15.84 3.83 -14.37
N HIS A 363 15.44 4.53 -13.30
CA HIS A 363 16.22 5.63 -12.75
C HIS A 363 17.37 5.12 -11.86
N ASP A 364 17.09 4.27 -10.86
CA ASP A 364 18.12 3.87 -9.92
C ASP A 364 19.12 2.89 -10.52
N LEU A 365 18.65 1.81 -11.17
CA LEU A 365 19.55 0.79 -11.73
C LEU A 365 20.08 1.20 -13.10
N TRP A 366 19.17 1.44 -14.09
CA TRP A 366 19.64 1.63 -15.46
C TRP A 366 20.43 2.92 -15.63
N VAL A 367 19.85 4.07 -15.29
CA VAL A 367 20.50 5.38 -15.49
C VAL A 367 21.72 5.52 -14.60
N ASN A 368 21.57 5.29 -13.28
CA ASN A 368 22.63 5.66 -12.32
C ASN A 368 23.66 4.55 -12.05
N VAL A 369 23.32 3.26 -12.27
CA VAL A 369 24.27 2.15 -12.04
C VAL A 369 24.86 1.64 -13.34
N VAL A 370 24.02 1.35 -14.36
CA VAL A 370 24.48 0.74 -15.62
C VAL A 370 25.06 1.79 -16.57
N ARG A 371 24.41 2.95 -16.67
CA ARG A 371 24.79 4.02 -17.61
C ARG A 371 25.57 5.17 -17.00
N ASP A 372 25.91 5.10 -15.71
CA ASP A 372 26.68 6.14 -14.99
C ASP A 372 26.13 7.58 -15.17
N GLY A 373 24.79 7.70 -15.21
CA GLY A 373 24.09 8.97 -15.42
C GLY A 373 23.95 9.42 -16.90
N HIS A 374 24.44 8.65 -17.85
CA HIS A 374 24.51 9.02 -19.28
C HIS A 374 23.36 8.40 -20.14
N ALA A 375 22.21 8.09 -19.56
CA ALA A 375 21.07 7.59 -20.33
C ALA A 375 20.19 8.73 -20.86
N GLY A 376 19.74 8.62 -22.11
CA GLY A 376 18.75 9.52 -22.70
C GLY A 376 17.36 9.34 -22.11
N ALA A 377 16.51 10.38 -22.16
CA ALA A 377 15.14 10.33 -21.63
C ALA A 377 14.30 9.21 -22.26
N ASP A 378 14.42 9.01 -23.59
CA ASP A 378 13.70 7.96 -24.33
C ASP A 378 14.15 6.56 -23.93
N GLU A 379 15.44 6.37 -23.67
CA GLU A 379 16.00 5.11 -23.19
C GLU A 379 15.46 4.80 -21.79
N GLN A 380 15.50 5.76 -20.88
CA GLN A 380 14.95 5.63 -19.53
C GLN A 380 13.46 5.27 -19.56
N LEU A 381 12.68 5.90 -20.42
CA LEU A 381 11.25 5.62 -20.55
C LEU A 381 10.97 4.23 -21.13
N ARG A 382 11.77 3.75 -22.08
CA ARG A 382 11.66 2.37 -22.61
C ARG A 382 11.93 1.33 -21.53
N ILE A 383 12.95 1.53 -20.71
CA ILE A 383 13.27 0.64 -19.58
C ILE A 383 12.15 0.67 -18.55
N ALA A 384 11.59 1.85 -18.22
CA ALA A 384 10.46 1.97 -17.30
C ALA A 384 9.22 1.20 -17.79
N ARG A 385 8.91 1.27 -19.09
CA ARG A 385 7.81 0.51 -19.70
C ARG A 385 8.05 -1.00 -19.66
N GLY A 386 9.26 -1.45 -20.01
CA GLY A 386 9.64 -2.87 -19.88
C GLY A 386 9.51 -3.38 -18.45
N ALA A 387 9.98 -2.62 -17.47
CA ALA A 387 9.84 -2.91 -16.05
C ALA A 387 8.37 -3.06 -15.62
N THR A 388 7.49 -2.19 -16.11
CA THR A 388 6.04 -2.25 -15.88
C THR A 388 5.45 -3.59 -16.32
N VAL A 389 5.81 -4.06 -17.52
CA VAL A 389 5.32 -5.34 -18.05
C VAL A 389 5.81 -6.51 -17.18
N VAL A 390 7.09 -6.55 -16.87
CA VAL A 390 7.67 -7.62 -16.04
C VAL A 390 7.01 -7.67 -14.66
N LEU A 391 6.88 -6.53 -13.98
CA LEU A 391 6.22 -6.45 -12.68
C LEU A 391 4.76 -6.89 -12.74
N GLY A 392 4.03 -6.52 -13.81
CA GLY A 392 2.66 -6.93 -14.01
C GLY A 392 2.51 -8.44 -14.22
N VAL A 393 3.37 -9.06 -15.03
CA VAL A 393 3.37 -10.52 -15.24
C VAL A 393 3.68 -11.27 -13.94
N VAL A 394 4.69 -10.82 -13.18
CA VAL A 394 5.02 -11.41 -11.88
C VAL A 394 3.84 -11.27 -10.90
N ALA A 395 3.19 -10.11 -10.86
CA ALA A 395 2.03 -9.87 -10.00
C ALA A 395 0.84 -10.78 -10.35
N ILE A 396 0.57 -11.02 -11.64
CA ILE A 396 -0.47 -11.95 -12.10
C ILE A 396 -0.16 -13.38 -11.60
N ALA A 397 1.04 -13.88 -11.87
CA ALA A 397 1.44 -15.25 -11.50
C ALA A 397 1.34 -15.46 -9.98
N LEU A 398 1.89 -14.53 -9.20
CA LEU A 398 1.85 -14.61 -7.74
C LEU A 398 0.44 -14.34 -7.19
N GLY A 399 -0.36 -13.47 -7.80
CA GLY A 399 -1.76 -13.25 -7.41
C GLY A 399 -2.62 -14.51 -7.52
N ILE A 400 -2.34 -15.38 -8.49
CA ILE A 400 -2.99 -16.70 -8.61
C ILE A 400 -2.54 -17.61 -7.47
N THR A 401 -1.25 -17.63 -7.14
CA THR A 401 -0.67 -18.48 -6.09
C THR A 401 -1.21 -18.15 -4.70
N PHE A 402 -1.43 -16.85 -4.41
CA PHE A 402 -1.92 -16.36 -3.12
C PHE A 402 -3.45 -16.23 -3.03
N LYS A 403 -4.19 -16.93 -3.88
CA LYS A 403 -5.66 -16.99 -3.88
C LYS A 403 -6.24 -17.26 -2.50
N GLY A 404 -7.28 -16.51 -2.12
CA GLY A 404 -8.03 -16.71 -0.87
C GLY A 404 -7.38 -16.11 0.39
N GLN A 405 -6.28 -15.37 0.24
CA GLN A 405 -5.70 -14.61 1.34
C GLN A 405 -6.44 -13.28 1.56
N ASN A 406 -6.40 -12.75 2.80
CA ASN A 406 -6.92 -11.41 3.07
C ASN A 406 -5.97 -10.35 2.52
N VAL A 407 -6.53 -9.34 1.83
CA VAL A 407 -5.73 -8.29 1.17
C VAL A 407 -4.97 -7.42 2.18
N ALA A 408 -5.57 -7.09 3.34
CA ALA A 408 -4.89 -6.30 4.37
C ALA A 408 -3.69 -7.06 4.95
N PHE A 409 -3.86 -8.36 5.20
CA PHE A 409 -2.78 -9.23 5.66
C PHE A 409 -1.64 -9.29 4.63
N MET A 410 -1.94 -9.49 3.36
CA MET A 410 -0.91 -9.55 2.30
C MET A 410 -0.15 -8.23 2.17
N VAL A 411 -0.85 -7.09 2.27
CA VAL A 411 -0.22 -5.76 2.28
C VAL A 411 0.69 -5.59 3.49
N SER A 412 0.34 -6.14 4.66
CA SER A 412 1.19 -6.05 5.86
C SER A 412 2.57 -6.68 5.67
N LEU A 413 2.69 -7.71 4.82
CA LEU A 413 3.99 -8.30 4.46
C LEU A 413 4.84 -7.33 3.63
N ALA A 414 4.24 -6.60 2.69
CA ALA A 414 4.94 -5.53 1.95
C ALA A 414 5.42 -4.41 2.89
N PHE A 415 4.59 -4.07 3.90
CA PHE A 415 4.98 -3.10 4.94
C PHE A 415 6.13 -3.63 5.80
N ALA A 416 6.16 -4.92 6.14
CA ALA A 416 7.28 -5.52 6.87
C ALA A 416 8.60 -5.42 6.08
N ILE A 417 8.56 -5.67 4.76
CA ILE A 417 9.72 -5.53 3.88
C ILE A 417 10.18 -4.06 3.84
N ALA A 418 9.27 -3.12 3.66
CA ALA A 418 9.57 -1.68 3.66
C ALA A 418 10.11 -1.19 5.02
N ALA A 419 9.52 -1.65 6.13
CA ALA A 419 9.93 -1.32 7.49
C ALA A 419 11.33 -1.83 7.83
N SER A 420 11.73 -2.94 7.25
CA SER A 420 13.01 -3.58 7.59
C SER A 420 14.12 -3.24 6.58
N GLY A 421 13.78 -3.14 5.29
CA GLY A 421 14.75 -2.87 4.22
C GLY A 421 15.01 -1.38 3.99
N ASN A 422 13.94 -0.56 3.95
CA ASN A 422 14.04 0.84 3.51
C ASN A 422 14.13 1.82 4.69
N PHE A 423 13.23 1.68 5.67
CA PHE A 423 13.08 2.65 6.76
C PHE A 423 14.34 2.80 7.63
N PRO A 424 15.03 1.72 8.10
CA PRO A 424 16.23 1.88 8.92
C PRO A 424 17.36 2.59 8.18
N ALA A 425 17.59 2.24 6.90
CA ALA A 425 18.61 2.89 6.09
C ALA A 425 18.28 4.37 5.83
N LEU A 426 17.01 4.70 5.64
CA LEU A 426 16.55 6.09 5.49
C LEU A 426 16.80 6.88 6.78
N CYS A 427 16.39 6.35 7.94
CA CYS A 427 16.60 6.99 9.24
C CYS A 427 18.08 7.18 9.56
N LEU A 428 18.89 6.12 9.44
CA LEU A 428 20.33 6.19 9.68
C LEU A 428 21.00 7.15 8.69
N GLY A 429 20.59 7.08 7.42
CA GLY A 429 21.17 7.90 6.35
C GLY A 429 20.90 9.40 6.51
N VAL A 430 19.73 9.76 7.02
CA VAL A 430 19.30 11.15 7.21
C VAL A 430 19.77 11.72 8.55
N PHE A 431 19.56 10.98 9.64
CA PHE A 431 19.72 11.54 11.00
C PHE A 431 21.00 11.14 11.71
N TRP A 432 21.64 10.03 11.31
CA TRP A 432 22.78 9.54 12.05
C TRP A 432 24.12 9.94 11.43
N ARG A 433 24.86 10.83 12.10
CA ARG A 433 26.14 11.38 11.64
C ARG A 433 27.22 10.32 11.33
N ARG A 434 27.11 9.14 11.95
CA ARG A 434 28.12 8.08 11.80
C ARG A 434 27.77 7.07 10.70
N ALA A 435 26.67 7.25 9.97
CA ALA A 435 26.25 6.33 8.92
C ALA A 435 27.21 6.38 7.72
N THR A 436 27.75 5.21 7.36
CA THR A 436 28.61 5.01 6.19
C THR A 436 27.85 4.35 5.04
N THR A 437 28.37 4.45 3.81
CA THR A 437 27.84 3.74 2.65
C THR A 437 27.68 2.24 2.92
N MET A 438 28.72 1.59 3.48
CA MET A 438 28.69 0.16 3.77
C MET A 438 27.70 -0.21 4.86
N GLY A 439 27.53 0.66 5.89
CA GLY A 439 26.53 0.43 6.93
C GLY A 439 25.11 0.51 6.41
N LEU A 440 24.80 1.51 5.56
CA LEU A 440 23.49 1.64 4.94
C LEU A 440 23.19 0.49 3.96
N LEU A 441 24.20 0.08 3.17
CA LEU A 441 24.12 -1.08 2.31
C LEU A 441 23.80 -2.35 3.11
N ALA A 442 24.55 -2.60 4.18
CA ALA A 442 24.34 -3.77 5.04
C ALA A 442 22.95 -3.76 5.70
N SER A 443 22.50 -2.60 6.19
CA SER A 443 21.14 -2.41 6.74
C SER A 443 20.07 -2.81 5.72
N MET A 444 20.11 -2.25 4.51
CA MET A 444 19.12 -2.54 3.46
C MET A 444 19.12 -4.01 3.03
N VAL A 445 20.31 -4.57 2.78
CA VAL A 445 20.45 -5.96 2.31
C VAL A 445 20.00 -6.94 3.39
N VAL A 446 20.52 -6.81 4.61
CA VAL A 446 20.15 -7.70 5.72
C VAL A 446 18.67 -7.52 6.06
N GLY A 447 18.17 -6.29 6.16
CA GLY A 447 16.76 -6.02 6.42
C GLY A 447 15.84 -6.65 5.39
N THR A 448 16.12 -6.50 4.09
CA THR A 448 15.30 -7.07 3.01
C THR A 448 15.41 -8.60 2.96
N VAL A 449 16.64 -9.13 2.95
CA VAL A 449 16.85 -10.58 2.79
C VAL A 449 16.31 -11.36 3.98
N THR A 450 16.58 -10.92 5.21
CA THR A 450 16.06 -11.62 6.40
C THR A 450 14.54 -11.54 6.49
N THR A 451 13.93 -10.41 6.09
CA THR A 451 12.47 -10.30 6.05
C THR A 451 11.86 -11.28 5.05
N LEU A 452 12.38 -11.34 3.83
CA LEU A 452 11.90 -12.28 2.82
C LEU A 452 12.10 -13.74 3.25
N ALA A 453 13.25 -14.07 3.84
CA ALA A 453 13.53 -15.40 4.35
C ALA A 453 12.57 -15.80 5.48
N LEU A 454 12.34 -14.91 6.45
CA LEU A 454 11.43 -15.19 7.56
C LEU A 454 9.95 -15.22 7.13
N ILE A 455 9.54 -14.42 6.13
CA ILE A 455 8.22 -14.56 5.50
C ILE A 455 8.08 -15.94 4.87
N TYR A 456 9.10 -16.40 4.11
CA TYR A 456 9.09 -17.74 3.51
C TYR A 456 8.98 -18.85 4.56
N LEU A 457 9.67 -18.71 5.70
CA LEU A 457 9.66 -19.67 6.81
C LEU A 457 8.45 -19.55 7.74
N SER A 458 7.59 -18.52 7.55
CA SER A 458 6.44 -18.21 8.40
C SER A 458 5.27 -19.18 8.19
N PRO A 459 4.32 -19.23 9.15
CA PRO A 459 3.09 -20.02 9.02
C PRO A 459 2.31 -19.72 7.74
N THR A 460 2.31 -18.47 7.27
CA THR A 460 1.61 -18.04 6.06
C THR A 460 2.07 -18.81 4.82
N ILE A 461 3.38 -18.96 4.63
CA ILE A 461 3.90 -19.70 3.48
C ILE A 461 3.92 -21.20 3.76
N GLN A 462 4.46 -21.61 4.91
CA GLN A 462 4.67 -23.03 5.19
C GLN A 462 3.36 -23.79 5.40
N ILE A 463 2.42 -23.22 6.18
CA ILE A 463 1.17 -23.91 6.52
C ILE A 463 0.05 -23.53 5.55
N ASP A 464 -0.21 -22.21 5.34
CA ASP A 464 -1.39 -21.76 4.61
C ASP A 464 -1.26 -22.02 3.10
N ILE A 465 -0.06 -21.90 2.51
CA ILE A 465 0.20 -22.05 1.07
C ILE A 465 0.78 -23.43 0.74
N LEU A 466 1.91 -23.82 1.35
CA LEU A 466 2.61 -25.06 1.04
C LEU A 466 2.00 -26.30 1.70
N LYS A 467 1.07 -26.11 2.65
CA LYS A 467 0.35 -27.19 3.37
C LYS A 467 1.25 -28.10 4.21
N HIS A 468 2.38 -27.58 4.69
CA HIS A 468 3.20 -28.30 5.67
C HIS A 468 2.51 -28.31 7.04
N GLU A 469 2.84 -29.26 7.89
CA GLU A 469 2.26 -29.41 9.23
C GLU A 469 2.73 -28.32 10.20
N SER A 470 3.91 -27.75 9.99
CA SER A 470 4.51 -26.75 10.87
C SER A 470 5.29 -25.70 10.08
N ALA A 471 5.55 -24.56 10.72
CA ALA A 471 6.39 -23.49 10.22
C ALA A 471 7.70 -23.45 11.01
N TRP A 472 8.80 -23.08 10.32
CA TRP A 472 10.13 -22.94 10.94
C TRP A 472 10.26 -21.65 11.76
N PHE A 473 9.54 -20.61 11.36
CA PHE A 473 9.48 -19.34 12.08
C PHE A 473 8.08 -19.15 12.65
N PRO A 474 7.94 -18.84 13.96
CA PRO A 474 6.64 -18.91 14.63
C PRO A 474 5.70 -17.73 14.38
N LEU A 475 6.23 -16.57 13.94
CA LEU A 475 5.43 -15.36 13.73
C LEU A 475 4.97 -15.26 12.28
N LYS A 476 3.75 -14.78 12.07
CA LYS A 476 3.22 -14.47 10.73
C LYS A 476 3.88 -13.23 10.13
N ASN A 477 4.30 -12.29 10.97
CA ASN A 477 5.00 -11.08 10.56
C ASN A 477 6.39 -11.01 11.21
N PRO A 478 7.50 -10.82 10.45
CA PRO A 478 8.85 -10.88 10.99
C PRO A 478 9.41 -9.56 11.55
N ALA A 479 8.66 -8.46 11.50
CA ALA A 479 9.17 -7.10 11.74
C ALA A 479 9.79 -6.89 13.13
N LEU A 480 9.30 -7.60 14.15
CA LEU A 480 9.86 -7.56 15.51
C LEU A 480 11.34 -7.96 15.55
N VAL A 481 11.75 -8.88 14.66
CA VAL A 481 13.13 -9.34 14.54
C VAL A 481 13.89 -8.52 13.50
N THR A 482 13.29 -8.31 12.34
CA THR A 482 14.02 -7.79 11.16
C THR A 482 14.28 -6.28 11.22
N ILE A 483 13.40 -5.48 11.84
CA ILE A 483 13.62 -4.04 12.01
C ILE A 483 14.81 -3.76 12.95
N PRO A 484 14.83 -4.29 14.21
CA PRO A 484 15.98 -4.09 15.09
C PRO A 484 17.28 -4.64 14.51
N LEU A 485 17.23 -5.80 13.84
CA LEU A 485 18.38 -6.39 13.19
C LEU A 485 18.97 -5.46 12.11
N SER A 486 18.12 -4.90 11.26
CA SER A 486 18.54 -3.97 10.21
C SER A 486 19.20 -2.71 10.77
N PHE A 487 18.63 -2.11 11.84
CA PHE A 487 19.24 -0.99 12.53
C PHE A 487 20.59 -1.38 13.16
N ALA A 488 20.64 -2.49 13.89
CA ALA A 488 21.85 -2.96 14.56
C ALA A 488 23.00 -3.21 13.58
N VAL A 489 22.72 -3.95 12.50
CA VAL A 489 23.72 -4.22 11.46
C VAL A 489 24.18 -2.93 10.79
N GLY A 490 23.26 -2.03 10.44
CA GLY A 490 23.60 -0.73 9.87
C GLY A 490 24.51 0.10 10.77
N MET A 491 24.22 0.14 12.07
CA MET A 491 25.04 0.84 13.06
C MET A 491 26.40 0.18 13.25
N VAL A 492 26.44 -1.12 13.46
CA VAL A 492 27.71 -1.86 13.71
C VAL A 492 28.64 -1.74 12.50
N VAL A 493 28.14 -2.03 11.29
CA VAL A 493 28.95 -1.93 10.07
C VAL A 493 29.41 -0.49 9.83
N SER A 494 28.56 0.51 10.08
CA SER A 494 28.98 1.91 9.98
C SER A 494 30.12 2.24 10.94
N LEU A 495 30.06 1.79 12.19
CA LEU A 495 31.12 2.03 13.18
C LEU A 495 32.43 1.35 12.80
N LEU A 496 32.37 0.15 12.22
CA LEU A 496 33.55 -0.61 11.78
C LEU A 496 34.19 -0.04 10.50
N THR A 497 33.38 0.53 9.61
CA THR A 497 33.84 1.04 8.29
C THR A 497 34.07 2.54 8.26
N ARG A 498 33.90 3.22 9.39
CA ARG A 498 34.02 4.67 9.48
C ARG A 498 35.45 5.12 9.26
N ARG A 499 35.67 5.97 8.24
CA ARG A 499 36.92 6.73 8.05
C ARG A 499 36.83 8.05 8.82
N ARG A 500 37.73 8.28 9.77
CA ARG A 500 37.80 9.54 10.53
C ARG A 500 38.55 10.57 9.70
N GLY A 501 37.84 11.48 9.02
CA GLY A 501 38.46 12.53 8.22
C GLY A 501 37.58 13.78 8.09
N ALA A 502 38.24 14.92 7.82
CA ALA A 502 37.56 16.21 7.63
C ALA A 502 36.50 16.16 6.49
N ALA A 503 36.76 15.39 5.44
CA ALA A 503 35.85 15.23 4.30
C ALA A 503 34.52 14.55 4.69
N GLU A 504 34.53 13.59 5.62
CA GLU A 504 33.31 12.91 6.10
C GLU A 504 32.47 13.86 6.95
N ILE A 505 33.10 14.67 7.79
CA ILE A 505 32.43 15.69 8.61
C ILE A 505 31.77 16.72 7.69
N ALA A 506 32.52 17.25 6.71
CA ALA A 506 31.99 18.23 5.76
C ALA A 506 30.81 17.68 4.93
N SER A 507 30.88 16.41 4.51
CA SER A 507 29.77 15.77 3.77
C SER A 507 28.51 15.61 4.63
N PHE A 508 28.64 15.35 5.94
CA PHE A 508 27.50 15.30 6.84
C PHE A 508 26.88 16.68 7.05
N GLU A 509 27.69 17.70 7.32
CA GLU A 509 27.21 19.08 7.49
C GLU A 509 26.52 19.60 6.23
N GLN A 510 27.00 19.22 5.05
CA GLN A 510 26.35 19.57 3.79
C GLN A 510 24.98 18.89 3.67
N ARG A 511 24.88 17.58 4.01
CA ARG A 511 23.57 16.88 4.05
C ARG A 511 22.61 17.47 5.04
N GLU A 512 23.09 17.80 6.26
CA GLU A 512 22.28 18.41 7.31
C GLU A 512 21.73 19.78 6.88
N ARG A 513 22.57 20.62 6.26
CA ARG A 513 22.12 21.90 5.69
C ARG A 513 21.07 21.67 4.60
N GLN A 514 21.29 20.71 3.70
CA GLN A 514 20.33 20.42 2.63
C GLN A 514 19.03 19.83 3.19
N MET A 515 19.12 18.98 4.22
CA MET A 515 17.94 18.45 4.92
C MET A 515 17.07 19.56 5.51
N LEU A 516 17.68 20.53 6.18
CA LEU A 516 16.98 21.62 6.88
C LEU A 516 16.50 22.73 5.93
N TRP A 517 17.30 23.09 4.93
CA TRP A 517 17.08 24.31 4.14
C TRP A 517 16.83 24.06 2.65
N GLY A 518 16.96 22.81 2.19
CA GLY A 518 16.92 22.48 0.77
C GLY A 518 18.13 23.02 -0.01
N ASP A 519 18.12 22.80 -1.31
CA ASP A 519 19.14 23.38 -2.21
C ASP A 519 18.68 24.76 -2.67
N LYS A 520 19.29 25.82 -2.13
CA LYS A 520 18.99 27.21 -2.51
C LYS A 520 19.25 27.54 -4.00
N ARG A 521 19.85 26.62 -4.77
CA ARG A 521 20.07 26.78 -6.21
C ARG A 521 18.85 26.37 -7.04
N GLN A 522 17.77 25.87 -6.42
CA GLN A 522 16.53 25.44 -7.09
C GLN A 522 15.31 26.32 -6.74
N ALA A 523 15.50 27.44 -6.04
CA ALA A 523 14.45 28.45 -5.80
C ALA A 523 14.50 29.57 -6.84
#